data_65d004d7fd8e2304f25583b4dfaab398
#
_entry.id   65d004d7fd8e2304f25583b4dfaab398
#
_cell.length_a   1.000
_cell.length_b   1.000
_cell.length_c   1.000
_cell.angle_alpha   90.00
_cell.angle_beta   90.00
_cell.angle_gamma   90.00
#
_symmetry.space_group_name_H-M   'P 1'
#
loop_
_entity.id
_entity.type
_entity.pdbx_description
1 polymer ?
#
loop_
_entity_poly.entity_id
_entity_poly.type
_entity_poly.pdbx_seq_one_letter_code
_entity_poly.pdbx_strand_id
1 'polypeptide(L)'
;MNRRIIFISALFISLFVSTNVWGQTFDPWVYENPERVIYAIEKSWSKTPLKVGNDFPKAMIRNFAKSFCSQYQKYAPNVAMTLYLKKPGQNKVEDDNYYMEDDPRNGYIKCNMPGQFDYLTEMCYWKRANGHSLVGVLLQMGHEGEGVDDDSALLFYDFDPSTRTMTPDMKVYQTVKDILAKHVGTPTFNLPKEGKDIRVHYIEFIQTDENDFKWEQNTLKWENDTFTEIEGETGLY
;
A
#
# COMPACT_ATOMS: atom_id res chain seq x y z
N MET A 1 24.58 41.04 -45.92
CA MET A 1 24.04 39.87 -46.62
C MET A 1 23.84 38.74 -45.62
N ASN A 2 22.55 38.32 -45.47
CA ASN A 2 22.03 37.10 -44.82
C ASN A 2 22.21 36.90 -43.32
N ARG A 3 21.35 37.62 -42.58
CA ARG A 3 20.85 37.21 -41.29
C ARG A 3 19.39 36.77 -41.47
N ARG A 4 19.09 35.55 -41.78
CA ARG A 4 17.72 34.96 -41.70
C ARG A 4 17.90 33.46 -41.94
N ILE A 5 18.10 32.67 -40.95
CA ILE A 5 17.76 31.23 -40.79
C ILE A 5 18.29 30.80 -39.42
N ILE A 6 17.62 31.12 -38.34
CA ILE A 6 17.66 30.42 -37.04
C ILE A 6 16.40 30.84 -36.28
N PHE A 7 15.23 30.41 -36.71
CA PHE A 7 14.02 30.59 -35.90
C PHE A 7 12.89 29.58 -36.24
N ILE A 8 13.23 28.37 -36.72
CA ILE A 8 12.21 27.35 -37.01
C ILE A 8 12.45 26.03 -36.26
N SER A 9 13.50 25.91 -35.45
CA SER A 9 13.78 24.64 -34.73
C SER A 9 13.24 24.58 -33.29
N ALA A 10 12.71 25.64 -32.74
CA ALA A 10 12.22 25.69 -31.35
C ALA A 10 10.72 25.48 -31.19
N LEU A 11 9.95 25.42 -32.28
CA LEU A 11 8.49 25.33 -32.21
C LEU A 11 7.94 23.92 -32.46
N PHE A 12 8.81 22.93 -32.76
CA PHE A 12 8.38 21.56 -33.01
C PHE A 12 8.55 20.60 -31.82
N ILE A 13 9.18 21.04 -30.72
CA ILE A 13 9.40 20.19 -29.53
C ILE A 13 8.27 20.33 -28.51
N SER A 14 7.43 21.36 -28.59
CA SER A 14 6.33 21.57 -27.61
C SER A 14 4.99 20.98 -28.01
N LEU A 15 4.86 20.33 -29.17
CA LEU A 15 3.59 19.78 -29.66
C LEU A 15 3.49 18.24 -29.60
N PHE A 16 4.53 17.55 -29.09
CA PHE A 16 4.51 16.10 -28.95
C PHE A 16 4.30 15.57 -27.52
N VAL A 17 4.00 16.43 -26.54
CA VAL A 17 3.85 16.04 -25.13
C VAL A 17 2.36 15.91 -24.72
N SER A 18 1.38 16.10 -25.59
CA SER A 18 -0.02 16.18 -25.15
C SER A 18 -1.01 15.16 -25.72
N THR A 19 -0.56 14.09 -26.39
CA THR A 19 -1.54 13.15 -27.00
C THR A 19 -1.25 11.65 -26.83
N ASN A 20 -0.59 11.21 -25.77
CA ASN A 20 -0.48 9.77 -25.51
C ASN A 20 -0.70 9.42 -24.02
N VAL A 21 -1.84 9.80 -23.46
CA VAL A 21 -2.29 9.32 -22.13
C VAL A 21 -3.14 8.03 -22.26
N TRP A 22 -3.41 7.56 -23.48
CA TRP A 22 -4.22 6.39 -23.75
C TRP A 22 -3.37 5.35 -24.48
N GLY A 23 -2.63 4.53 -23.73
CA GLY A 23 -1.84 3.44 -24.31
C GLY A 23 -0.41 3.29 -23.81
N GLN A 24 -0.03 3.95 -22.72
CA GLN A 24 1.19 3.53 -22.03
C GLN A 24 0.88 2.19 -21.37
N THR A 25 1.43 1.11 -21.92
CA THR A 25 1.63 -0.13 -21.21
C THR A 25 2.30 0.22 -19.89
N PHE A 26 1.66 -0.14 -18.79
CA PHE A 26 2.18 0.07 -17.46
C PHE A 26 3.48 -0.75 -17.38
N ASP A 27 4.63 -0.08 -17.43
CA ASP A 27 5.93 -0.73 -17.28
C ASP A 27 6.39 -0.49 -15.83
N PRO A 28 6.29 -1.50 -14.96
CA PRO A 28 6.71 -1.37 -13.56
C PRO A 28 8.20 -1.01 -13.42
N TRP A 29 9.02 -1.26 -14.42
CA TRP A 29 10.45 -0.95 -14.44
C TRP A 29 10.77 0.53 -14.69
N VAL A 30 9.80 1.31 -15.16
CA VAL A 30 9.93 2.78 -15.30
C VAL A 30 9.85 3.48 -13.94
N TYR A 31 9.34 2.80 -12.91
CA TYR A 31 9.22 3.33 -11.56
C TYR A 31 10.50 3.05 -10.76
N GLU A 32 10.84 3.99 -9.85
CA GLU A 32 11.95 3.84 -8.90
C GLU A 32 11.85 2.46 -8.21
N ASN A 33 13.00 1.86 -7.86
CA ASN A 33 13.08 0.59 -7.15
C ASN A 33 12.04 0.57 -6.00
N PRO A 34 11.11 -0.40 -5.98
CA PRO A 34 9.96 -0.41 -5.06
C PRO A 34 10.37 -0.43 -3.59
N GLU A 35 11.43 -1.14 -3.21
CA GLU A 35 11.97 -1.17 -1.84
C GLU A 35 12.30 0.24 -1.37
N ARG A 36 13.02 0.99 -2.20
CA ARG A 36 13.37 2.40 -1.91
C ARG A 36 12.12 3.26 -1.80
N VAL A 37 11.10 2.98 -2.60
CA VAL A 37 9.85 3.73 -2.57
C VAL A 37 9.07 3.41 -1.29
N ILE A 38 8.92 2.14 -0.91
CA ILE A 38 8.29 1.72 0.36
C ILE A 38 9.01 2.37 1.54
N TYR A 39 10.33 2.25 1.60
CA TYR A 39 11.15 2.88 2.64
C TYR A 39 10.99 4.41 2.69
N ALA A 40 11.00 5.07 1.52
CA ALA A 40 10.82 6.53 1.44
C ALA A 40 9.43 6.97 1.91
N ILE A 41 8.38 6.18 1.62
CA ILE A 41 7.04 6.42 2.12
C ILE A 41 7.03 6.26 3.64
N GLU A 42 7.52 5.14 4.18
CA GLU A 42 7.57 4.86 5.61
C GLU A 42 8.35 5.94 6.38
N LYS A 43 9.42 6.46 5.82
CA LYS A 43 10.21 7.53 6.43
C LYS A 43 9.50 8.90 6.43
N SER A 44 8.65 9.15 5.45
CA SER A 44 8.01 10.47 5.25
C SER A 44 6.58 10.56 5.78
N TRP A 45 5.85 9.44 5.84
CA TRP A 45 4.42 9.42 6.17
C TRP A 45 4.10 10.02 7.53
N SER A 46 4.95 9.80 8.54
CA SER A 46 4.74 10.30 9.91
C SER A 46 4.60 11.83 10.02
N LYS A 47 5.01 12.55 8.99
CA LYS A 47 4.93 14.03 8.91
C LYS A 47 3.89 14.52 7.90
N THR A 48 3.10 13.61 7.33
CA THR A 48 2.23 13.90 6.19
C THR A 48 0.76 13.63 6.53
N PRO A 49 0.06 14.56 7.18
CA PRO A 49 -1.39 14.46 7.33
C PRO A 49 -2.06 14.63 5.95
N LEU A 50 -3.12 13.85 5.71
CA LEU A 50 -3.83 13.80 4.44
C LEU A 50 -5.26 14.33 4.58
N LYS A 51 -5.67 15.23 3.69
CA LYS A 51 -7.08 15.64 3.57
C LYS A 51 -7.85 14.58 2.79
N VAL A 52 -9.01 14.18 3.33
CA VAL A 52 -9.86 13.16 2.76
C VAL A 52 -11.06 13.79 2.06
N GLY A 53 -11.15 13.60 0.75
CA GLY A 53 -12.29 14.02 -0.05
C GLY A 53 -13.60 13.30 0.32
N ASN A 54 -14.70 13.65 -0.34
CA ASN A 54 -16.01 13.01 -0.17
C ASN A 54 -16.57 12.51 -1.52
N ASP A 55 -15.68 12.07 -2.39
CA ASP A 55 -16.05 11.61 -3.75
C ASP A 55 -16.91 10.32 -3.69
N PHE A 56 -16.73 9.54 -2.61
CA PHE A 56 -17.43 8.28 -2.36
C PHE A 56 -18.16 8.31 -1.02
N PRO A 57 -19.31 9.01 -0.88
CA PRO A 57 -19.95 9.24 0.43
C PRO A 57 -20.43 7.96 1.12
N LYS A 58 -20.67 6.86 0.37
CA LYS A 58 -21.09 5.55 0.89
C LYS A 58 -19.98 4.50 0.94
N ALA A 59 -18.76 4.88 0.57
CA ALA A 59 -17.61 3.99 0.46
C ALA A 59 -16.36 4.68 1.00
N MET A 60 -16.31 4.87 2.34
CA MET A 60 -15.26 5.68 2.99
C MET A 60 -13.87 5.17 2.69
N ILE A 61 -13.67 3.84 2.59
CA ILE A 61 -12.39 3.24 2.23
C ILE A 61 -11.84 3.76 0.89
N ARG A 62 -12.71 4.00 -0.10
CA ARG A 62 -12.30 4.56 -1.39
C ARG A 62 -11.79 6.01 -1.26
N ASN A 63 -12.36 6.79 -0.33
CA ASN A 63 -11.87 8.15 -0.05
C ASN A 63 -10.50 8.11 0.61
N PHE A 64 -10.27 7.19 1.55
CA PHE A 64 -8.97 6.98 2.18
C PHE A 64 -7.93 6.56 1.14
N ALA A 65 -8.24 5.55 0.34
CA ALA A 65 -7.38 5.05 -0.72
C ALA A 65 -7.06 6.16 -1.75
N LYS A 66 -8.04 6.93 -2.19
CA LYS A 66 -7.82 8.05 -3.11
C LYS A 66 -6.83 9.06 -2.52
N SER A 67 -7.01 9.44 -1.25
CA SER A 67 -6.13 10.42 -0.60
C SER A 67 -4.72 9.89 -0.44
N PHE A 68 -4.55 8.66 0.04
CA PHE A 68 -3.25 8.04 0.23
C PHE A 68 -2.52 7.81 -1.11
N CYS A 69 -3.16 7.13 -2.05
CA CYS A 69 -2.54 6.79 -3.32
C CYS A 69 -2.22 8.04 -4.17
N SER A 70 -3.03 9.10 -4.08
CA SER A 70 -2.72 10.38 -4.74
C SER A 70 -1.50 11.08 -4.16
N GLN A 71 -1.22 10.91 -2.86
CA GLN A 71 -0.04 11.46 -2.22
C GLN A 71 1.22 10.69 -2.59
N TYR A 72 1.12 9.36 -2.73
CA TYR A 72 2.26 8.46 -2.91
C TYR A 72 2.24 7.75 -4.26
N GLN A 73 2.16 8.53 -5.35
CA GLN A 73 2.03 8.04 -6.73
C GLN A 73 3.30 7.41 -7.32
N LYS A 74 4.42 7.43 -6.62
CA LYS A 74 5.65 6.76 -7.06
C LYS A 74 5.59 5.23 -6.89
N TYR A 75 4.67 4.73 -6.07
CA TYR A 75 4.46 3.31 -5.86
C TYR A 75 3.42 2.79 -6.87
N ALA A 76 3.81 1.80 -7.66
CA ALA A 76 3.01 1.34 -8.79
C ALA A 76 1.57 0.92 -8.43
N PRO A 77 1.31 0.12 -7.36
CA PRO A 77 -0.05 -0.20 -6.95
C PRO A 77 -0.89 1.04 -6.60
N ASN A 78 -0.29 2.11 -6.08
CA ASN A 78 -1.01 3.35 -5.79
C ASN A 78 -1.46 4.07 -7.07
N VAL A 79 -0.66 4.00 -8.14
CA VAL A 79 -1.04 4.54 -9.45
C VAL A 79 -2.22 3.76 -10.01
N ALA A 80 -2.13 2.43 -10.01
CA ALA A 80 -3.20 1.56 -10.48
C ALA A 80 -4.50 1.78 -9.68
N MET A 81 -4.42 1.84 -8.35
CA MET A 81 -5.58 2.13 -7.49
C MET A 81 -6.17 3.51 -7.77
N THR A 82 -5.34 4.52 -8.01
CA THR A 82 -5.83 5.86 -8.38
C THR A 82 -6.57 5.85 -9.72
N LEU A 83 -6.11 5.08 -10.69
CA LEU A 83 -6.79 4.90 -11.98
C LEU A 83 -8.12 4.17 -11.81
N TYR A 84 -8.14 3.05 -11.07
CA TYR A 84 -9.35 2.32 -10.74
C TYR A 84 -10.42 3.20 -10.09
N LEU A 85 -10.02 4.05 -9.13
CA LEU A 85 -10.95 4.92 -8.40
C LEU A 85 -11.57 6.03 -9.25
N LYS A 86 -11.13 6.25 -10.49
CA LYS A 86 -11.85 7.12 -11.45
C LYS A 86 -13.16 6.48 -11.95
N LYS A 87 -13.20 5.13 -12.01
CA LYS A 87 -14.38 4.35 -12.43
C LYS A 87 -14.49 3.05 -11.62
N PRO A 88 -14.80 3.13 -10.31
CA PRO A 88 -14.81 1.95 -9.43
C PRO A 88 -15.91 0.96 -9.84
N GLY A 89 -15.63 -0.33 -9.66
CA GLY A 89 -16.55 -1.42 -10.00
C GLY A 89 -16.37 -1.98 -11.42
N GLN A 90 -15.48 -1.44 -12.22
CA GLN A 90 -15.02 -2.09 -13.44
C GLN A 90 -13.90 -3.08 -13.07
N ASN A 91 -14.28 -4.28 -12.60
CA ASN A 91 -13.37 -5.34 -12.14
C ASN A 91 -12.56 -6.03 -13.26
N LYS A 92 -12.59 -5.49 -14.47
CA LYS A 92 -11.73 -5.88 -15.57
C LYS A 92 -11.13 -4.62 -16.15
N VAL A 93 -9.93 -4.31 -15.68
CA VAL A 93 -9.03 -3.53 -16.51
C VAL A 93 -8.48 -4.53 -17.52
N GLU A 94 -8.64 -4.22 -18.82
CA GLU A 94 -8.22 -5.08 -19.93
C GLU A 94 -6.70 -5.33 -20.00
N ASP A 95 -5.93 -4.72 -19.11
CA ASP A 95 -4.52 -5.00 -18.91
C ASP A 95 -4.35 -5.97 -17.75
N ASP A 96 -3.86 -7.16 -18.03
CA ASP A 96 -3.55 -8.26 -17.08
C ASP A 96 -2.52 -7.89 -15.98
N ASN A 97 -2.24 -6.59 -15.79
CA ASN A 97 -1.11 -6.11 -14.98
C ASN A 97 -1.47 -5.78 -13.53
N TYR A 98 -2.73 -5.80 -13.12
CA TYR A 98 -3.11 -5.64 -11.72
C TYR A 98 -4.48 -6.20 -11.37
N TYR A 99 -4.63 -6.64 -10.13
CA TYR A 99 -5.86 -7.16 -9.56
C TYR A 99 -6.38 -6.22 -8.48
N MET A 100 -7.66 -5.82 -8.58
CA MET A 100 -8.34 -4.98 -7.59
C MET A 100 -9.36 -5.77 -6.81
N GLU A 101 -9.26 -5.71 -5.48
CA GLU A 101 -10.28 -6.15 -4.56
C GLU A 101 -10.84 -4.94 -3.82
N ASP A 102 -12.14 -4.69 -3.95
CA ASP A 102 -12.80 -3.50 -3.43
C ASP A 102 -14.09 -3.90 -2.72
N ASP A 103 -14.04 -3.91 -1.39
CA ASP A 103 -15.18 -4.23 -0.51
C ASP A 103 -15.52 -3.07 0.42
N PRO A 104 -16.26 -2.05 -0.07
CA PRO A 104 -16.62 -0.89 0.73
C PRO A 104 -17.55 -1.22 1.92
N ARG A 105 -18.25 -2.37 1.90
CA ARG A 105 -19.15 -2.78 3.01
C ARG A 105 -18.33 -3.18 4.22
N ASN A 106 -17.23 -3.89 4.01
CA ASN A 106 -16.31 -4.30 5.05
C ASN A 106 -15.20 -3.27 5.30
N GLY A 107 -15.17 -2.18 4.51
CA GLY A 107 -14.16 -1.12 4.67
C GLY A 107 -12.76 -1.55 4.22
N TYR A 108 -12.68 -2.32 3.12
CA TYR A 108 -11.46 -2.93 2.62
C TYR A 108 -11.24 -2.62 1.13
N ILE A 109 -9.98 -2.40 0.77
CA ILE A 109 -9.55 -2.27 -0.63
C ILE A 109 -8.10 -2.75 -0.79
N LYS A 110 -7.82 -3.48 -1.87
CA LYS A 110 -6.49 -3.99 -2.20
C LYS A 110 -6.23 -3.83 -3.70
N CYS A 111 -5.02 -3.42 -4.04
CA CYS A 111 -4.45 -3.50 -5.37
C CYS A 111 -3.23 -4.41 -5.31
N ASN A 112 -3.26 -5.51 -6.04
CA ASN A 112 -2.12 -6.39 -6.24
C ASN A 112 -1.66 -6.31 -7.70
N MET A 113 -0.35 -6.18 -7.90
CA MET A 113 0.30 -6.18 -9.20
C MET A 113 1.22 -7.40 -9.28
N PRO A 114 0.74 -8.49 -9.88
CA PRO A 114 1.55 -9.69 -10.06
C PRO A 114 2.70 -9.44 -11.05
N GLY A 115 3.85 -10.07 -10.80
CA GLY A 115 5.03 -9.95 -11.65
C GLY A 115 6.15 -10.84 -11.16
N GLN A 116 7.39 -10.49 -11.51
CA GLN A 116 8.56 -11.16 -10.93
C GLN A 116 8.58 -10.97 -9.41
N PHE A 117 8.09 -9.82 -8.95
CA PHE A 117 7.78 -9.52 -7.56
C PHE A 117 6.33 -9.06 -7.50
N ASP A 118 5.58 -9.56 -6.54
CA ASP A 118 4.24 -9.08 -6.28
C ASP A 118 4.31 -7.76 -5.52
N TYR A 119 3.65 -6.75 -6.06
CA TYR A 119 3.52 -5.45 -5.41
C TYR A 119 2.10 -5.25 -4.95
N LEU A 120 1.90 -4.86 -3.71
CA LEU A 120 0.55 -4.58 -3.24
C LEU A 120 0.44 -3.28 -2.43
N THR A 121 -0.72 -2.68 -2.54
CA THR A 121 -1.26 -1.72 -1.57
C THR A 121 -2.58 -2.27 -1.07
N GLU A 122 -2.67 -2.44 0.23
CA GLU A 122 -3.87 -2.94 0.92
C GLU A 122 -4.28 -1.94 2.00
N MET A 123 -5.59 -1.70 2.15
CA MET A 123 -6.10 -0.76 3.13
C MET A 123 -7.38 -1.28 3.76
N CYS A 124 -7.50 -1.07 5.06
CA CYS A 124 -8.74 -1.26 5.81
C CYS A 124 -8.90 -0.19 6.89
N TYR A 125 -10.03 -0.18 7.60
CA TYR A 125 -10.18 0.72 8.73
C TYR A 125 -11.01 0.12 9.86
N TRP A 126 -10.71 0.57 11.08
CA TRP A 126 -11.41 0.21 12.31
C TRP A 126 -12.10 1.43 12.90
N LYS A 127 -13.30 1.25 13.44
CA LYS A 127 -14.00 2.30 14.18
C LYS A 127 -13.42 2.40 15.59
N ARG A 128 -13.21 3.61 16.07
CA ARG A 128 -12.76 3.94 17.41
C ARG A 128 -13.92 4.41 18.29
N ALA A 129 -13.77 4.25 19.60
CA ALA A 129 -14.77 4.64 20.58
C ALA A 129 -15.06 6.16 20.57
N ASN A 130 -14.08 6.98 20.20
CA ASN A 130 -14.20 8.44 20.11
C ASN A 130 -14.90 8.93 18.83
N GLY A 131 -15.39 8.03 17.96
CA GLY A 131 -16.02 8.36 16.68
C GLY A 131 -15.04 8.56 15.51
N HIS A 132 -13.73 8.49 15.75
CA HIS A 132 -12.70 8.46 14.71
C HIS A 132 -12.63 7.09 14.03
N SER A 133 -11.75 6.97 13.05
CA SER A 133 -11.39 5.67 12.46
C SER A 133 -9.87 5.53 12.42
N LEU A 134 -9.38 4.36 12.83
CA LEU A 134 -8.00 3.97 12.51
C LEU A 134 -7.97 3.45 11.08
N VAL A 135 -7.11 3.98 10.25
CA VAL A 135 -6.90 3.51 8.87
C VAL A 135 -5.56 2.82 8.81
N GLY A 136 -5.56 1.54 8.46
CA GLY A 136 -4.35 0.77 8.19
C GLY A 136 -4.04 0.77 6.70
N VAL A 137 -2.76 0.96 6.37
CA VAL A 137 -2.22 0.90 5.02
C VAL A 137 -1.04 -0.03 5.02
N LEU A 138 -1.10 -1.06 4.21
CA LEU A 138 -0.01 -1.98 3.94
C LEU A 138 0.54 -1.70 2.55
N LEU A 139 1.84 -1.49 2.47
CA LEU A 139 2.63 -1.54 1.26
C LEU A 139 3.54 -2.74 1.36
N GLN A 140 3.54 -3.61 0.38
CA GLN A 140 4.37 -4.81 0.43
C GLN A 140 4.89 -5.15 -0.96
N MET A 141 6.13 -5.60 -1.00
CA MET A 141 6.76 -6.25 -2.13
C MET A 141 7.20 -7.65 -1.65
N GLY A 142 6.93 -8.68 -2.42
CA GLY A 142 7.33 -10.04 -2.08
C GLY A 142 7.28 -10.97 -3.27
N HIS A 143 7.94 -12.11 -3.12
CA HIS A 143 7.77 -13.26 -4.02
C HIS A 143 6.71 -14.20 -3.47
N GLU A 144 5.77 -14.62 -4.30
CA GLU A 144 4.89 -15.73 -3.94
C GLU A 144 5.75 -16.98 -3.71
N GLY A 145 5.97 -17.35 -2.44
CA GLY A 145 6.61 -18.62 -2.05
C GLY A 145 8.11 -18.59 -1.65
N GLU A 146 8.80 -17.45 -1.78
CA GLU A 146 10.23 -17.37 -1.42
C GLU A 146 10.50 -16.23 -0.42
N GLY A 147 9.87 -16.22 0.73
CA GLY A 147 9.82 -15.18 1.76
C GLY A 147 11.14 -14.65 2.34
N VAL A 148 12.15 -14.39 1.53
CA VAL A 148 13.48 -13.97 2.01
C VAL A 148 13.75 -12.48 1.81
N ASP A 149 13.06 -11.80 0.87
CA ASP A 149 13.31 -10.39 0.53
C ASP A 149 12.01 -9.55 0.52
N ASP A 150 11.08 -9.85 1.43
CA ASP A 150 9.80 -9.13 1.49
C ASP A 150 9.96 -7.80 2.22
N ASP A 151 9.97 -6.71 1.47
CA ASP A 151 9.87 -5.37 2.05
C ASP A 151 8.41 -5.00 2.29
N SER A 152 8.09 -4.65 3.52
CA SER A 152 6.75 -4.22 3.90
C SER A 152 6.75 -2.99 4.80
N ALA A 153 5.75 -2.15 4.63
CA ALA A 153 5.45 -1.05 5.55
C ALA A 153 3.97 -1.08 5.93
N LEU A 154 3.72 -1.28 7.21
CA LEU A 154 2.38 -1.20 7.80
C LEU A 154 2.22 0.13 8.51
N LEU A 155 1.40 1.02 7.94
CA LEU A 155 1.23 2.40 8.37
C LEU A 155 -0.17 2.60 8.96
N PHE A 156 -0.30 3.50 9.94
CA PHE A 156 -1.57 3.78 10.59
C PHE A 156 -1.89 5.28 10.63
N TYR A 157 -3.12 5.63 10.31
CA TYR A 157 -3.65 6.98 10.41
C TYR A 157 -4.87 7.03 11.31
N ASP A 158 -4.97 8.07 12.12
CA ASP A 158 -6.22 8.46 12.80
C ASP A 158 -7.01 9.39 11.88
N PHE A 159 -8.20 8.98 11.48
CA PHE A 159 -9.11 9.80 10.69
C PHE A 159 -10.13 10.48 11.59
N ASP A 160 -10.10 11.81 11.61
CA ASP A 160 -11.12 12.65 12.25
C ASP A 160 -12.20 13.02 11.23
N PRO A 161 -13.45 12.55 11.39
CA PRO A 161 -14.53 12.85 10.46
C PRO A 161 -14.95 14.32 10.47
N SER A 162 -14.71 15.07 11.57
CA SER A 162 -15.08 16.48 11.69
C SER A 162 -14.21 17.38 10.84
N THR A 163 -12.92 17.11 10.80
CA THR A 163 -11.94 17.85 10.00
C THR A 163 -11.65 17.19 8.65
N ARG A 164 -12.12 15.94 8.46
CA ARG A 164 -11.81 15.08 7.31
C ARG A 164 -10.30 14.96 7.05
N THR A 165 -9.55 14.73 8.10
CA THR A 165 -8.10 14.62 8.03
C THR A 165 -7.66 13.27 8.57
N MET A 166 -6.81 12.56 7.82
CA MET A 166 -6.03 11.42 8.30
C MET A 166 -4.70 11.94 8.82
N THR A 167 -4.46 11.82 10.12
CA THR A 167 -3.19 12.17 10.76
C THR A 167 -2.44 10.90 11.11
N PRO A 168 -1.12 10.80 10.85
CA PRO A 168 -0.34 9.62 11.21
C PRO A 168 -0.51 9.27 12.70
N ASP A 169 -0.87 8.01 12.99
CA ASP A 169 -1.02 7.51 14.36
C ASP A 169 0.26 6.83 14.83
N MET A 170 1.19 7.64 15.31
CA MET A 170 2.48 7.16 15.78
C MET A 170 2.38 6.26 17.01
N LYS A 171 1.31 6.38 17.81
CA LYS A 171 1.12 5.54 19.00
C LYS A 171 0.82 4.11 18.59
N VAL A 172 -0.14 3.91 17.69
CA VAL A 172 -0.49 2.57 17.19
C VAL A 172 0.67 1.99 16.39
N TYR A 173 1.29 2.80 15.53
CA TYR A 173 2.46 2.39 14.76
C TYR A 173 3.59 1.87 15.66
N GLN A 174 3.97 2.61 16.71
CA GLN A 174 5.02 2.19 17.63
C GLN A 174 4.62 0.93 18.40
N THR A 175 3.37 0.83 18.86
CA THR A 175 2.87 -0.39 19.53
C THR A 175 3.06 -1.62 18.64
N VAL A 176 2.70 -1.53 17.37
CA VAL A 176 2.89 -2.64 16.42
C VAL A 176 4.36 -2.92 16.19
N LYS A 177 5.20 -1.90 15.98
CA LYS A 177 6.65 -2.08 15.83
C LYS A 177 7.28 -2.76 17.06
N ASP A 178 6.85 -2.41 18.27
CA ASP A 178 7.35 -3.02 19.51
C ASP A 178 6.93 -4.49 19.65
N ILE A 179 5.77 -4.87 19.11
CA ILE A 179 5.34 -6.26 19.02
C ILE A 179 6.24 -7.00 18.03
N LEU A 180 6.35 -6.49 16.80
CA LEU A 180 7.13 -7.13 15.74
C LEU A 180 8.60 -7.31 16.11
N ALA A 181 9.19 -6.39 16.86
CA ALA A 181 10.59 -6.44 17.28
C ALA A 181 10.92 -7.61 18.24
N LYS A 182 9.93 -8.32 18.75
CA LYS A 182 10.12 -9.51 19.60
C LYS A 182 10.39 -10.79 18.81
N HIS A 183 10.11 -10.77 17.51
CA HIS A 183 10.20 -11.92 16.63
C HIS A 183 11.41 -11.81 15.71
N VAL A 184 11.89 -12.97 15.28
CA VAL A 184 12.96 -13.08 14.30
C VAL A 184 12.34 -13.34 12.92
N GLY A 185 12.99 -12.83 11.88
CA GLY A 185 12.50 -12.96 10.51
C GLY A 185 11.78 -11.70 10.01
N THR A 186 11.53 -11.69 8.71
CA THR A 186 10.83 -10.58 8.04
C THR A 186 9.32 -10.78 8.17
N PRO A 187 8.57 -9.79 8.70
CA PRO A 187 7.13 -9.90 8.82
C PRO A 187 6.44 -9.60 7.48
N THR A 188 5.50 -10.45 7.09
CA THR A 188 4.50 -10.18 6.05
C THR A 188 3.12 -10.09 6.69
N PHE A 189 2.21 -9.33 6.06
CA PHE A 189 0.93 -9.00 6.66
C PHE A 189 -0.24 -9.31 5.74
N ASN A 190 -1.39 -9.62 6.37
CA ASN A 190 -2.68 -9.61 5.72
C ASN A 190 -3.63 -8.75 6.55
N LEU A 191 -4.09 -7.63 5.97
CA LEU A 191 -5.11 -6.81 6.60
C LEU A 191 -6.48 -7.50 6.58
N PRO A 192 -7.34 -7.26 7.57
CA PRO A 192 -8.63 -7.94 7.62
C PRO A 192 -9.60 -7.39 6.56
N LYS A 193 -10.01 -8.25 5.63
CA LYS A 193 -11.18 -8.02 4.79
C LYS A 193 -12.47 -8.25 5.57
N GLU A 194 -12.45 -9.24 6.44
CA GLU A 194 -13.51 -9.56 7.38
C GLU A 194 -12.93 -9.64 8.80
N GLY A 195 -13.72 -9.23 9.80
CA GLY A 195 -13.23 -9.18 11.18
C GLY A 195 -12.45 -7.91 11.49
N LYS A 196 -11.43 -8.00 12.37
CA LYS A 196 -10.69 -6.86 12.88
C LYS A 196 -9.19 -7.13 13.06
N ASP A 197 -8.76 -8.37 12.89
CA ASP A 197 -7.44 -8.81 13.33
C ASP A 197 -6.50 -8.92 12.13
N ILE A 198 -5.27 -8.42 12.27
CA ILE A 198 -4.23 -8.50 11.26
C ILE A 198 -3.50 -9.83 11.46
N ARG A 199 -3.32 -10.61 10.39
CA ARG A 199 -2.44 -11.78 10.41
C ARG A 199 -1.04 -11.34 10.07
N VAL A 200 -0.07 -11.88 10.83
CA VAL A 200 1.36 -11.64 10.62
C VAL A 200 2.04 -12.97 10.44
N HIS A 201 2.82 -13.08 9.39
CA HIS A 201 3.68 -14.24 9.14
C HIS A 201 5.12 -13.78 9.22
N TYR A 202 5.93 -14.50 9.98
CA TYR A 202 7.38 -14.31 10.04
C TYR A 202 8.03 -15.50 9.35
N ILE A 203 9.00 -15.22 8.51
CA ILE A 203 9.81 -16.23 7.84
C ILE A 203 11.26 -15.97 8.20
N GLU A 204 11.91 -16.95 8.77
CA GLU A 204 13.32 -16.91 9.15
C GLU A 204 14.07 -17.97 8.34
N PHE A 205 15.09 -17.55 7.60
CA PHE A 205 16.00 -18.46 6.95
C PHE A 205 16.93 -19.08 8.00
N ILE A 206 16.86 -20.41 8.14
CA ILE A 206 17.76 -21.15 9.02
C ILE A 206 18.83 -21.79 8.14
N GLN A 207 20.08 -21.38 8.33
CA GLN A 207 21.20 -21.98 7.62
C GLN A 207 21.48 -23.36 8.19
N THR A 208 20.80 -24.36 7.63
CA THR A 208 21.07 -25.78 7.85
C THR A 208 21.67 -26.39 6.58
N ASP A 209 22.12 -27.63 6.64
CA ASP A 209 22.61 -28.36 5.46
C ASP A 209 21.51 -28.55 4.39
N GLU A 210 20.23 -28.36 4.74
CA GLU A 210 19.05 -28.52 3.89
C GLU A 210 18.40 -27.18 3.49
N ASN A 211 18.92 -26.02 3.98
CA ASN A 211 18.35 -24.69 3.75
C ASN A 211 16.89 -24.55 4.19
N ASP A 212 16.59 -24.92 5.42
CA ASP A 212 15.24 -24.87 5.98
C ASP A 212 14.78 -23.46 6.29
N PHE A 213 13.48 -23.24 6.20
CA PHE A 213 12.83 -22.02 6.68
C PHE A 213 11.98 -22.33 7.91
N LYS A 214 12.16 -21.54 8.96
CA LYS A 214 11.23 -21.50 10.07
C LYS A 214 10.16 -20.46 9.77
N TRP A 215 8.91 -20.82 9.98
CA TRP A 215 7.81 -19.88 9.89
C TRP A 215 7.06 -19.78 11.21
N GLU A 216 6.50 -18.61 11.46
CA GLU A 216 5.63 -18.33 12.59
C GLU A 216 4.44 -17.48 12.10
N GLN A 217 3.23 -17.84 12.51
CA GLN A 217 2.03 -17.09 12.18
C GLN A 217 1.39 -16.59 13.47
N ASN A 218 1.28 -15.27 13.60
CA ASN A 218 0.66 -14.61 14.75
C ASN A 218 -0.53 -13.75 14.33
N THR A 219 -1.30 -13.29 15.30
CA THR A 219 -2.44 -12.42 15.09
C THR A 219 -2.28 -11.16 15.93
N LEU A 220 -2.36 -9.99 15.28
CA LEU A 220 -2.53 -8.71 15.96
C LEU A 220 -4.03 -8.47 16.14
N LYS A 221 -4.53 -8.72 17.34
CA LYS A 221 -5.92 -8.54 17.71
C LYS A 221 -6.22 -7.08 17.98
N TRP A 222 -7.25 -6.53 17.31
CA TRP A 222 -7.72 -5.18 17.56
C TRP A 222 -8.70 -5.13 18.73
N GLU A 223 -8.31 -4.48 19.82
CA GLU A 223 -9.17 -4.26 20.98
C GLU A 223 -8.76 -3.00 21.76
N ASN A 224 -9.74 -2.32 22.36
CA ASN A 224 -9.49 -1.09 23.16
C ASN A 224 -8.66 -0.02 22.44
N ASP A 225 -8.94 0.19 21.14
CA ASP A 225 -8.26 1.17 20.27
C ASP A 225 -6.73 0.94 20.10
N THR A 226 -6.29 -0.31 20.28
CA THR A 226 -4.89 -0.73 20.10
C THR A 226 -4.78 -2.15 19.59
N PHE A 227 -3.59 -2.59 19.23
CA PHE A 227 -3.28 -3.97 18.90
C PHE A 227 -2.61 -4.69 20.07
N THR A 228 -3.01 -5.93 20.30
CA THR A 228 -2.34 -6.89 21.17
C THR A 228 -1.99 -8.12 20.36
N GLU A 229 -0.92 -8.81 20.70
CA GLU A 229 -0.49 -10.00 20.00
C GLU A 229 -1.12 -11.25 20.61
N ILE A 230 -1.55 -12.16 19.74
CA ILE A 230 -1.89 -13.53 20.06
C ILE A 230 -0.91 -14.42 19.27
N GLU A 231 -0.07 -15.15 20.01
CA GLU A 231 0.82 -16.16 19.43
C GLU A 231 -0.02 -17.25 18.74
N GLY A 232 0.45 -17.69 17.59
CA GLY A 232 -0.23 -18.66 16.77
C GLY A 232 0.62 -19.92 16.52
N GLU A 233 0.68 -20.38 15.28
CA GLU A 233 1.34 -21.60 14.90
C GLU A 233 2.78 -21.35 14.44
N THR A 234 3.65 -22.33 14.65
CA THR A 234 5.03 -22.32 14.15
C THR A 234 5.34 -23.64 13.44
N GLY A 235 6.27 -23.62 12.49
CA GLY A 235 6.69 -24.82 11.78
C GLY A 235 8.02 -24.64 11.03
N LEU A 236 8.43 -25.73 10.36
CA LEU A 236 9.59 -25.77 9.46
C LEU A 236 9.08 -26.14 8.06
N TYR A 237 9.68 -25.54 7.03
CA TYR A 237 9.51 -25.96 5.63
C TYR A 237 10.71 -26.77 5.20
#